data_3a2f5d8c7bc6b1f4f9d9f916271a7609
#
_entry.id   3a2f5d8c7bc6b1f4f9d9f916271a7609
#
_cell.length_a   1.000
_cell.length_b   1.000
_cell.length_c   1.000
_cell.angle_alpha   90.00
_cell.angle_beta   90.00
_cell.angle_gamma   90.00
#
_symmetry.space_group_name_H-M   'P 1'
#
loop_
_entity.id
_entity.type
_entity.pdbx_description
1 polymer ?
#
loop_
_entity_poly.entity_id
_entity_poly.type
_entity_poly.pdbx_seq_one_letter_code
_entity_poly.pdbx_strand_id
1 'polypeptide(L)'
;MTEVRNNFESHLGESQPDFKLPDFSDVAEKGLYVPELERDACGVGMVANITGEKSHQIVNQALEVLVNLDHRGAAGADPLTGDGAGITIQMPDAFMRKVAKEQGIELPDERRYGVAMVFLPVDEQLNKAARNALGNSATENGMTVLGWRDVPTDADNAGITARSIMPKFAQMFVAAPDDVEEDDLERLMYLARKSTEKGFVNGETDSETKKTLLREFYVCSWSARTMIYKGMLLTHQLGKFYLDLQDESMISA
;
A
#
# COMPACT_ATOMS: atom_id res chain seq x y z
N MET A 1 34.27 -15.75 8.60
CA MET A 1 33.31 -14.64 8.76
C MET A 1 34.00 -13.31 9.14
N THR A 2 35.23 -13.06 8.69
CA THR A 2 36.04 -11.89 9.12
C THR A 2 36.61 -11.10 7.95
N GLU A 3 36.34 -11.47 6.70
CA GLU A 3 36.92 -10.81 5.50
C GLU A 3 35.98 -9.87 4.74
N VAL A 4 34.69 -9.77 5.09
CA VAL A 4 33.73 -8.90 4.38
C VAL A 4 33.65 -7.50 5.02
N ARG A 5 34.19 -7.30 6.21
CA ARG A 5 34.16 -5.99 6.90
C ARG A 5 35.25 -4.98 6.48
N ASN A 6 36.30 -5.41 5.82
CA ASN A 6 37.46 -4.53 5.56
C ASN A 6 37.42 -3.76 4.23
N ASN A 7 36.42 -3.95 3.37
CA ASN A 7 36.34 -3.23 2.09
C ASN A 7 35.41 -2.01 2.09
N PHE A 8 34.76 -1.69 3.20
CA PHE A 8 33.84 -0.53 3.28
C PHE A 8 34.49 0.74 3.87
N GLU A 9 35.65 0.62 4.52
CA GLU A 9 36.31 1.76 5.19
C GLU A 9 37.28 2.56 4.32
N SER A 10 37.54 2.17 3.06
CA SER A 10 38.55 2.83 2.22
C SER A 10 38.05 3.98 1.33
N HIS A 11 36.78 4.35 1.39
CA HIS A 11 36.22 5.45 0.59
C HIS A 11 35.63 6.62 1.40
N LEU A 12 35.79 6.65 2.71
CA LEU A 12 35.35 7.77 3.56
C LEU A 12 36.53 8.65 3.95
N GLY A 13 37.15 9.27 2.96
CA GLY A 13 38.25 10.23 3.12
C GLY A 13 37.81 11.68 3.05
N GLU A 14 36.66 12.08 3.62
CA GLU A 14 36.35 13.48 3.95
C GLU A 14 35.52 13.46 5.25
N SER A 15 35.96 14.25 6.22
CA SER A 15 35.31 14.44 7.51
C SER A 15 33.85 14.84 7.28
N GLN A 16 32.91 13.93 7.54
CA GLN A 16 31.49 14.29 7.61
C GLN A 16 31.34 15.40 8.66
N PRO A 17 30.56 16.45 8.36
CA PRO A 17 30.27 17.46 9.38
C PRO A 17 29.62 16.73 10.56
N ASP A 18 30.10 17.04 11.78
CA ASP A 18 29.52 16.56 13.04
C ASP A 18 28.00 16.83 13.05
N PHE A 19 27.22 15.88 12.54
CA PHE A 19 25.77 15.94 12.63
C PHE A 19 25.40 15.63 14.08
N LYS A 20 25.33 16.67 14.90
CA LYS A 20 24.72 16.56 16.22
C LYS A 20 23.22 16.44 16.02
N LEU A 21 22.66 15.31 16.43
CA LEU A 21 21.21 15.19 16.58
C LEU A 21 20.71 16.39 17.41
N PRO A 22 19.59 17.01 17.04
CA PRO A 22 18.98 18.07 17.84
C PRO A 22 18.78 17.56 19.26
N ASP A 23 19.08 18.39 20.26
CA ASP A 23 18.76 18.08 21.64
C ASP A 23 17.24 18.24 21.83
N PHE A 24 16.55 17.11 21.98
CA PHE A 24 15.11 17.06 22.18
C PHE A 24 14.69 17.12 23.66
N SER A 25 15.62 17.36 24.61
CA SER A 25 15.31 17.44 26.04
C SER A 25 14.24 18.50 26.33
N ASP A 26 14.31 19.66 25.65
CA ASP A 26 13.34 20.74 25.77
C ASP A 26 11.94 20.36 25.24
N VAL A 27 11.86 19.44 24.28
CA VAL A 27 10.59 18.98 23.71
C VAL A 27 9.93 17.94 24.62
N ALA A 28 10.72 17.11 25.27
CA ALA A 28 10.25 16.16 26.26
C ALA A 28 9.61 16.84 27.50
N GLU A 29 10.18 17.98 27.94
CA GLU A 29 9.65 18.74 29.07
C GLU A 29 8.37 19.53 28.74
N LYS A 30 8.16 19.88 27.46
CA LYS A 30 7.06 20.76 27.02
C LYS A 30 5.98 20.09 26.18
N GLY A 31 6.14 18.82 25.84
CA GLY A 31 5.26 18.11 24.92
C GLY A 31 4.87 16.71 25.39
N LEU A 32 4.23 15.96 24.48
CA LEU A 32 3.85 14.56 24.67
C LEU A 32 4.96 13.59 24.23
N TYR A 33 6.11 14.11 23.79
CA TYR A 33 7.24 13.30 23.36
C TYR A 33 7.99 12.73 24.58
N VAL A 34 8.13 11.42 24.60
CA VAL A 34 8.85 10.68 25.65
C VAL A 34 9.99 9.91 24.97
N PRO A 35 11.26 10.38 25.05
CA PRO A 35 12.38 9.78 24.33
C PRO A 35 12.57 8.28 24.64
N GLU A 36 12.26 7.84 25.86
CA GLU A 36 12.38 6.45 26.29
C GLU A 36 11.39 5.51 25.60
N LEU A 37 10.29 6.06 25.03
CA LEU A 37 9.29 5.33 24.28
C LEU A 37 9.59 5.31 22.78
N GLU A 38 10.59 6.07 22.31
CA GLU A 38 10.98 6.05 20.91
C GLU A 38 11.66 4.72 20.59
N ARG A 39 10.94 3.92 19.80
CA ARG A 39 11.38 2.59 19.35
C ARG A 39 11.14 2.39 17.86
N ASP A 40 11.00 3.49 17.12
CA ASP A 40 10.65 3.44 15.71
C ASP A 40 11.83 2.96 14.86
N ALA A 41 11.61 1.83 14.22
CA ALA A 41 12.48 1.30 13.18
C ALA A 41 11.90 1.60 11.76
N CYS A 42 11.06 2.61 11.64
CA CYS A 42 10.43 2.98 10.38
C CYS A 42 11.34 3.90 9.54
N GLY A 43 11.39 3.67 8.24
CA GLY A 43 12.04 4.53 7.26
C GLY A 43 11.00 5.05 6.25
N VAL A 44 11.03 6.33 5.95
CA VAL A 44 10.18 6.96 4.94
C VAL A 44 11.05 7.80 4.00
N GLY A 45 10.79 7.70 2.71
CA GLY A 45 11.44 8.52 1.70
C GLY A 45 10.45 8.96 0.64
N MET A 46 10.78 10.00 -0.10
CA MET A 46 9.92 10.56 -1.15
C MET A 46 10.77 10.92 -2.37
N VAL A 47 10.22 10.64 -3.54
CA VAL A 47 10.74 11.11 -4.84
C VAL A 47 9.62 11.84 -5.54
N ALA A 48 9.92 13.02 -6.10
CA ALA A 48 8.95 13.78 -6.87
C ALA A 48 9.64 14.48 -8.05
N ASN A 49 8.95 14.55 -9.19
CA ASN A 49 9.38 15.35 -10.32
C ASN A 49 8.83 16.78 -10.15
N ILE A 50 9.74 17.76 -10.02
CA ILE A 50 9.38 19.18 -9.82
C ILE A 50 8.55 19.74 -10.99
N THR A 51 8.73 19.21 -12.20
CA THR A 51 7.95 19.63 -13.38
C THR A 51 6.56 19.00 -13.43
N GLY A 52 6.28 18.01 -12.56
CA GLY A 52 5.01 17.27 -12.56
C GLY A 52 4.86 16.26 -13.71
N GLU A 53 5.90 16.04 -14.50
CA GLU A 53 5.89 15.05 -15.58
C GLU A 53 5.94 13.64 -15.01
N LYS A 54 4.88 12.86 -15.28
CA LYS A 54 4.77 11.48 -14.81
C LYS A 54 5.67 10.54 -15.61
N SER A 55 6.37 9.65 -14.93
CA SER A 55 7.21 8.62 -15.58
C SER A 55 7.32 7.36 -14.73
N HIS A 56 7.61 6.22 -15.37
CA HIS A 56 7.95 4.98 -14.69
C HIS A 56 9.27 5.07 -13.93
N GLN A 57 10.18 5.97 -14.36
CA GLN A 57 11.43 6.22 -13.68
C GLN A 57 11.22 6.69 -12.23
N ILE A 58 10.21 7.52 -11.96
CA ILE A 58 9.87 7.95 -10.58
C ILE A 58 9.46 6.75 -9.72
N VAL A 59 8.69 5.80 -10.28
CA VAL A 59 8.32 4.57 -9.56
C VAL A 59 9.54 3.73 -9.24
N ASN A 60 10.46 3.55 -10.21
CA ASN A 60 11.71 2.82 -10.00
C ASN A 60 12.60 3.50 -8.94
N GLN A 61 12.73 4.83 -8.98
CA GLN A 61 13.49 5.58 -7.97
C GLN A 61 12.85 5.47 -6.58
N ALA A 62 11.52 5.44 -6.47
CA ALA A 62 10.86 5.24 -5.19
C ALA A 62 11.06 3.80 -4.64
N LEU A 63 11.12 2.79 -5.52
CA LEU A 63 11.52 1.43 -5.13
C LEU A 63 12.99 1.37 -4.70
N GLU A 64 13.88 2.14 -5.34
CA GLU A 64 15.29 2.27 -4.94
C GLU A 64 15.43 2.94 -3.57
N VAL A 65 14.60 3.96 -3.27
CA VAL A 65 14.55 4.57 -1.93
C VAL A 65 14.21 3.53 -0.87
N LEU A 66 13.24 2.61 -1.14
CA LEU A 66 12.95 1.51 -0.20
C LEU A 66 14.18 0.63 0.04
N VAL A 67 14.91 0.26 -1.01
CA VAL A 67 16.13 -0.56 -0.88
C VAL A 67 17.18 0.18 -0.04
N ASN A 68 17.35 1.48 -0.26
CA ASN A 68 18.28 2.31 0.53
C ASN A 68 17.86 2.47 2.01
N LEU A 69 16.58 2.23 2.32
CA LEU A 69 16.05 2.22 3.68
C LEU A 69 16.08 0.82 4.35
N ASP A 70 16.70 -0.18 3.75
CA ASP A 70 16.75 -1.56 4.27
C ASP A 70 17.30 -1.64 5.71
N HIS A 71 18.25 -0.77 6.05
CA HIS A 71 18.81 -0.65 7.40
C HIS A 71 17.80 -0.17 8.46
N ARG A 72 16.61 0.30 8.05
CA ARG A 72 15.49 0.74 8.91
C ARG A 72 14.40 -0.32 9.02
N GLY A 73 14.47 -1.39 8.24
CA GLY A 73 13.56 -2.51 8.30
C GLY A 73 14.05 -3.62 9.24
N ALA A 74 13.15 -4.51 9.60
CA ALA A 74 13.48 -5.71 10.34
C ALA A 74 12.99 -6.96 9.61
N ALA A 75 13.68 -8.07 9.83
CA ALA A 75 13.25 -9.40 9.42
C ALA A 75 12.95 -10.23 10.67
N GLY A 76 11.94 -11.11 10.56
CA GLY A 76 11.59 -12.02 11.63
C GLY A 76 12.51 -13.24 11.73
N ALA A 77 12.01 -14.31 12.37
CA ALA A 77 12.70 -15.60 12.43
C ALA A 77 12.89 -16.23 11.03
N ASP A 78 12.00 -15.92 10.09
CA ASP A 78 12.17 -16.17 8.66
C ASP A 78 12.90 -14.97 8.03
N PRO A 79 14.16 -15.12 7.60
CA PRO A 79 14.97 -14.01 7.08
C PRO A 79 14.43 -13.37 5.79
N LEU A 80 13.50 -14.06 5.10
CA LEU A 80 12.85 -13.56 3.89
C LEU A 80 11.46 -12.96 4.15
N THR A 81 11.01 -12.91 5.41
CA THR A 81 9.79 -12.22 5.81
C THR A 81 10.15 -10.94 6.54
N GLY A 82 9.87 -9.79 5.90
CA GLY A 82 10.06 -8.46 6.47
C GLY A 82 8.91 -8.05 7.37
N ASP A 83 9.15 -7.02 8.19
CA ASP A 83 8.15 -6.34 9.02
C ASP A 83 7.19 -5.49 8.18
N GLY A 84 7.56 -5.14 6.96
CA GLY A 84 6.72 -4.52 5.95
C GLY A 84 7.45 -3.52 5.06
N ALA A 85 7.08 -3.52 3.79
CA ALA A 85 7.50 -2.52 2.81
C ALA A 85 6.30 -2.08 1.97
N GLY A 86 6.32 -0.84 1.48
CA GLY A 86 5.26 -0.33 0.64
C GLY A 86 5.66 0.93 -0.13
N ILE A 87 4.88 1.21 -1.17
CA ILE A 87 5.00 2.40 -2.02
C ILE A 87 3.63 3.03 -2.21
N THR A 88 3.58 4.34 -2.16
CA THR A 88 2.42 5.13 -2.58
C THR A 88 2.78 5.86 -3.85
N ILE A 89 1.96 5.71 -4.88
CA ILE A 89 2.12 6.39 -6.17
C ILE A 89 0.86 7.18 -6.52
N GLN A 90 0.96 8.14 -7.41
CA GLN A 90 -0.21 8.76 -8.00
C GLN A 90 -1.01 7.73 -8.81
N MET A 91 -2.32 7.96 -8.99
CA MET A 91 -3.15 7.08 -9.82
C MET A 91 -2.56 7.00 -11.23
N PRO A 92 -2.11 5.81 -11.66
CA PRO A 92 -1.52 5.61 -12.99
C PRO A 92 -2.63 5.32 -14.02
N ASP A 93 -3.35 6.36 -14.46
CA ASP A 93 -4.57 6.24 -15.28
C ASP A 93 -4.39 5.33 -16.50
N ALA A 94 -3.29 5.50 -17.25
CA ALA A 94 -3.02 4.68 -18.44
C ALA A 94 -2.92 3.18 -18.10
N PHE A 95 -2.23 2.83 -17.00
CA PHE A 95 -2.14 1.46 -16.50
C PHE A 95 -3.52 0.95 -16.05
N MET A 96 -4.26 1.73 -15.29
CA MET A 96 -5.58 1.32 -14.79
C MET A 96 -6.56 1.07 -15.94
N ARG A 97 -6.56 1.90 -16.98
CA ARG A 97 -7.37 1.68 -18.20
C ARG A 97 -6.98 0.41 -18.92
N LYS A 98 -5.68 0.13 -19.05
CA LYS A 98 -5.18 -1.10 -19.67
C LYS A 98 -5.72 -2.33 -18.95
N VAL A 99 -5.49 -2.43 -17.63
CA VAL A 99 -5.87 -3.61 -16.85
C VAL A 99 -7.38 -3.72 -16.63
N ALA A 100 -8.12 -2.62 -16.56
CA ALA A 100 -9.58 -2.62 -16.49
C ALA A 100 -10.18 -3.15 -17.80
N LYS A 101 -9.66 -2.73 -18.95
CA LYS A 101 -10.10 -3.20 -20.27
C LYS A 101 -9.90 -4.71 -20.43
N GLU A 102 -8.82 -5.28 -19.90
CA GLU A 102 -8.57 -6.73 -19.87
C GLU A 102 -9.66 -7.50 -19.11
N GLN A 103 -10.34 -6.84 -18.16
CA GLN A 103 -11.46 -7.37 -17.39
C GLN A 103 -12.84 -7.00 -17.99
N GLY A 104 -12.87 -6.34 -19.15
CA GLY A 104 -14.11 -5.84 -19.74
C GLY A 104 -14.72 -4.64 -19.02
N ILE A 105 -13.93 -3.93 -18.20
CA ILE A 105 -14.35 -2.75 -17.46
C ILE A 105 -13.99 -1.49 -18.25
N GLU A 106 -14.98 -0.64 -18.50
CA GLU A 106 -14.79 0.69 -19.06
C GLU A 106 -14.71 1.73 -17.94
N LEU A 107 -13.60 2.49 -17.89
CA LEU A 107 -13.39 3.52 -16.88
C LEU A 107 -13.87 4.88 -17.42
N PRO A 108 -14.56 5.70 -16.59
CA PRO A 108 -14.84 7.10 -16.88
C PRO A 108 -13.56 7.92 -17.08
N ASP A 109 -13.70 9.22 -17.25
CA ASP A 109 -12.55 10.14 -17.32
C ASP A 109 -11.69 10.07 -16.05
N GLU A 110 -10.41 10.44 -16.17
CA GLU A 110 -9.47 10.52 -15.04
C GLU A 110 -10.09 11.36 -13.92
N ARG A 111 -9.94 10.91 -12.68
CA ARG A 111 -10.53 11.50 -11.45
C ARG A 111 -12.05 11.37 -11.31
N ARG A 112 -12.73 10.75 -12.29
CA ARG A 112 -14.15 10.37 -12.18
C ARG A 112 -14.34 8.91 -11.77
N TYR A 113 -13.26 8.20 -11.47
CA TYR A 113 -13.27 6.86 -10.91
C TYR A 113 -12.28 6.74 -9.77
N GLY A 114 -12.55 5.80 -8.87
CA GLY A 114 -11.64 5.42 -7.79
C GLY A 114 -11.29 3.95 -7.84
N VAL A 115 -10.11 3.60 -7.32
CA VAL A 115 -9.64 2.22 -7.23
C VAL A 115 -9.34 1.88 -5.77
N ALA A 116 -10.00 0.83 -5.27
CA ALA A 116 -9.65 0.26 -3.97
C ALA A 116 -8.63 -0.86 -4.15
N MET A 117 -7.51 -0.80 -3.46
CA MET A 117 -6.59 -1.92 -3.26
C MET A 117 -6.99 -2.66 -2.00
N VAL A 118 -7.38 -3.93 -2.12
CA VAL A 118 -8.02 -4.69 -1.05
C VAL A 118 -7.29 -6.00 -0.81
N PHE A 119 -7.05 -6.31 0.47
CA PHE A 119 -6.61 -7.62 0.93
C PHE A 119 -7.85 -8.40 1.35
N LEU A 120 -8.01 -9.59 0.82
CA LEU A 120 -9.21 -10.40 0.95
C LEU A 120 -8.89 -11.77 1.55
N PRO A 121 -9.82 -12.38 2.30
CA PRO A 121 -9.68 -13.75 2.77
C PRO A 121 -9.37 -14.73 1.64
N VAL A 122 -8.59 -15.77 1.95
CA VAL A 122 -8.29 -16.86 1.01
C VAL A 122 -9.52 -17.77 0.82
N ASP A 123 -10.31 -17.95 1.86
CA ASP A 123 -11.59 -18.68 1.78
C ASP A 123 -12.53 -18.01 0.79
N GLU A 124 -13.07 -18.80 -0.16
CA GLU A 124 -13.87 -18.27 -1.26
C GLU A 124 -15.21 -17.66 -0.80
N GLN A 125 -15.83 -18.24 0.22
CA GLN A 125 -17.13 -17.73 0.73
C GLN A 125 -16.90 -16.40 1.46
N LEU A 126 -15.89 -16.32 2.30
CA LEU A 126 -15.51 -15.08 3.00
C LEU A 126 -15.00 -14.01 2.03
N ASN A 127 -14.24 -14.39 1.01
CA ASN A 127 -13.81 -13.49 -0.06
C ASN A 127 -15.00 -12.85 -0.78
N LYS A 128 -15.95 -13.70 -1.21
CA LYS A 128 -17.18 -13.22 -1.86
C LYS A 128 -18.02 -12.33 -0.95
N ALA A 129 -18.14 -12.69 0.34
CA ALA A 129 -18.86 -11.88 1.32
C ALA A 129 -18.19 -10.51 1.52
N ALA A 130 -16.86 -10.48 1.61
CA ALA A 130 -16.09 -9.23 1.75
C ALA A 130 -16.21 -8.33 0.51
N ARG A 131 -16.12 -8.89 -0.71
CA ARG A 131 -16.32 -8.14 -1.97
C ARG A 131 -17.75 -7.56 -2.03
N ASN A 132 -18.75 -8.36 -1.68
CA ASN A 132 -20.15 -7.91 -1.68
C ASN A 132 -20.35 -6.78 -0.65
N ALA A 133 -19.82 -6.92 0.55
CA ALA A 133 -19.96 -5.91 1.60
C ALA A 133 -19.34 -4.56 1.16
N LEU A 134 -18.12 -4.58 0.59
CA LEU A 134 -17.48 -3.37 0.09
C LEU A 134 -18.23 -2.78 -1.10
N GLY A 135 -18.68 -3.62 -2.04
CA GLY A 135 -19.46 -3.18 -3.20
C GLY A 135 -20.81 -2.57 -2.82
N ASN A 136 -21.52 -3.20 -1.87
CA ASN A 136 -22.78 -2.67 -1.34
C ASN A 136 -22.56 -1.30 -0.67
N SER A 137 -21.54 -1.19 0.18
CA SER A 137 -21.21 0.09 0.81
C SER A 137 -20.84 1.17 -0.20
N ALA A 138 -20.17 0.82 -1.32
CA ALA A 138 -19.93 1.75 -2.42
C ALA A 138 -21.25 2.26 -3.01
N THR A 139 -22.15 1.33 -3.34
CA THR A 139 -23.45 1.65 -3.94
C THR A 139 -24.34 2.45 -2.98
N GLU A 140 -24.37 2.10 -1.70
CA GLU A 140 -25.12 2.85 -0.66
C GLU A 140 -24.62 4.28 -0.50
N ASN A 141 -23.35 4.54 -0.82
CA ASN A 141 -22.76 5.88 -0.86
C ASN A 141 -22.83 6.54 -2.25
N GLY A 142 -23.65 6.03 -3.16
CA GLY A 142 -23.98 6.63 -4.46
C GLY A 142 -22.98 6.30 -5.58
N MET A 143 -21.90 5.57 -5.31
CA MET A 143 -20.93 5.17 -6.33
C MET A 143 -21.42 3.95 -7.13
N THR A 144 -21.00 3.87 -8.39
CA THR A 144 -21.26 2.68 -9.22
C THR A 144 -20.05 1.75 -9.20
N VAL A 145 -20.25 0.49 -8.78
CA VAL A 145 -19.18 -0.53 -8.86
C VAL A 145 -19.06 -0.97 -10.34
N LEU A 146 -17.90 -0.71 -10.93
CA LEU A 146 -17.59 -1.04 -12.32
C LEU A 146 -17.11 -2.48 -12.47
N GLY A 147 -16.40 -2.98 -11.48
CA GLY A 147 -15.90 -4.35 -11.49
C GLY A 147 -14.71 -4.58 -10.55
N TRP A 148 -14.17 -5.79 -10.65
CA TRP A 148 -13.06 -6.27 -9.83
C TRP A 148 -11.96 -6.86 -10.71
N ARG A 149 -10.73 -6.71 -10.25
CA ARG A 149 -9.53 -7.34 -10.81
C ARG A 149 -8.72 -7.99 -9.69
N ASP A 150 -8.26 -9.21 -9.91
CA ASP A 150 -7.26 -9.81 -9.03
C ASP A 150 -5.88 -9.27 -9.40
N VAL A 151 -5.11 -8.86 -8.39
CA VAL A 151 -3.78 -8.28 -8.60
C VAL A 151 -2.76 -9.39 -8.77
N PRO A 152 -2.01 -9.42 -9.88
CA PRO A 152 -1.01 -10.46 -10.10
C PRO A 152 0.20 -10.26 -9.18
N THR A 153 0.59 -11.35 -8.50
CA THR A 153 1.73 -11.36 -7.58
C THR A 153 2.60 -12.57 -7.83
N ASP A 154 3.90 -12.42 -7.60
CA ASP A 154 4.86 -13.51 -7.57
C ASP A 154 5.18 -13.88 -6.11
N ALA A 155 4.49 -14.91 -5.62
CA ALA A 155 4.60 -15.38 -4.24
C ALA A 155 6.01 -15.92 -3.90
N ASP A 156 6.81 -16.32 -4.89
CA ASP A 156 8.17 -16.81 -4.66
C ASP A 156 9.12 -15.71 -4.18
N ASN A 157 8.75 -14.45 -4.40
CA ASN A 157 9.44 -13.29 -3.86
C ASN A 157 9.01 -12.91 -2.43
N ALA A 158 8.23 -13.72 -1.72
CA ALA A 158 7.87 -13.52 -0.31
C ALA A 158 8.43 -14.65 0.56
N GLY A 159 8.75 -14.34 1.82
CA GLY A 159 9.19 -15.33 2.80
C GLY A 159 8.13 -16.39 3.12
N ILE A 160 8.54 -17.51 3.66
CA ILE A 160 7.66 -18.66 3.96
C ILE A 160 6.57 -18.24 4.95
N THR A 161 6.91 -17.48 5.98
CA THR A 161 5.95 -16.99 6.97
C THR A 161 4.93 -16.06 6.33
N ALA A 162 5.37 -15.08 5.52
CA ALA A 162 4.48 -14.17 4.81
C ALA A 162 3.54 -14.92 3.85
N ARG A 163 4.06 -15.92 3.12
CA ARG A 163 3.25 -16.77 2.22
C ARG A 163 2.18 -17.57 2.94
N SER A 164 2.48 -18.08 4.15
CA SER A 164 1.54 -18.91 4.91
C SER A 164 0.28 -18.16 5.37
N ILE A 165 0.34 -16.83 5.46
CA ILE A 165 -0.77 -15.96 5.87
C ILE A 165 -1.17 -14.96 4.79
N MET A 166 -0.68 -15.15 3.56
CA MET A 166 -0.87 -14.23 2.45
C MET A 166 -2.35 -14.13 2.06
N PRO A 167 -2.94 -12.93 2.04
CA PRO A 167 -4.30 -12.72 1.56
C PRO A 167 -4.37 -12.82 0.02
N LYS A 168 -5.56 -12.82 -0.54
CA LYS A 168 -5.77 -12.50 -1.96
C LYS A 168 -5.76 -10.99 -2.13
N PHE A 169 -5.08 -10.52 -3.17
CA PHE A 169 -4.99 -9.10 -3.51
C PHE A 169 -5.94 -8.79 -4.67
N ALA A 170 -6.79 -7.79 -4.50
CA ALA A 170 -7.73 -7.40 -5.53
C ALA A 170 -7.89 -5.88 -5.61
N GLN A 171 -8.33 -5.41 -6.77
CA GLN A 171 -8.72 -4.04 -7.02
C GLN A 171 -10.20 -3.97 -7.34
N MET A 172 -10.93 -3.05 -6.68
CA MET A 172 -12.31 -2.71 -7.03
C MET A 172 -12.34 -1.34 -7.69
N PHE A 173 -12.97 -1.27 -8.84
CA PHE A 173 -13.16 -0.04 -9.59
C PHE A 173 -14.56 0.51 -9.34
N VAL A 174 -14.65 1.80 -9.03
CA VAL A 174 -15.92 2.50 -8.83
C VAL A 174 -15.95 3.78 -9.67
N ALA A 175 -17.13 4.13 -10.20
CA ALA A 175 -17.37 5.42 -10.82
C ALA A 175 -18.00 6.40 -9.83
N ALA A 176 -17.63 7.67 -9.95
CA ALA A 176 -18.27 8.78 -9.24
C ALA A 176 -19.71 8.97 -9.73
N PRO A 177 -20.64 9.40 -8.86
CA PRO A 177 -21.91 9.97 -9.30
C PRO A 177 -21.69 11.20 -10.21
N ASP A 178 -22.63 11.48 -11.11
CA ASP A 178 -22.48 12.54 -12.12
C ASP A 178 -22.26 13.93 -11.53
N ASP A 179 -22.89 14.22 -10.40
CA ASP A 179 -22.92 15.51 -9.72
C ASP A 179 -21.86 15.67 -8.61
N VAL A 180 -20.92 14.70 -8.48
CA VAL A 180 -19.93 14.67 -7.41
C VAL A 180 -18.55 15.09 -7.94
N GLU A 181 -17.95 16.09 -7.27
CA GLU A 181 -16.59 16.53 -7.54
C GLU A 181 -15.54 15.56 -6.93
N GLU A 182 -14.28 15.71 -7.33
CA GLU A 182 -13.19 14.81 -6.94
C GLU A 182 -12.99 14.69 -5.42
N ASP A 183 -13.03 15.82 -4.70
CA ASP A 183 -12.87 15.85 -3.22
C ASP A 183 -14.02 15.14 -2.51
N ASP A 184 -15.23 15.26 -3.03
CA ASP A 184 -16.39 14.56 -2.51
C ASP A 184 -16.34 13.07 -2.84
N LEU A 185 -15.80 12.69 -4.00
CA LEU A 185 -15.57 11.27 -4.33
C LEU A 185 -14.60 10.62 -3.31
N GLU A 186 -13.49 11.29 -2.96
CA GLU A 186 -12.57 10.82 -1.92
C GLU A 186 -13.30 10.60 -0.58
N ARG A 187 -14.19 11.54 -0.22
CA ARG A 187 -15.00 11.44 1.00
C ARG A 187 -16.00 10.28 0.94
N LEU A 188 -16.67 10.05 -0.20
CA LEU A 188 -17.59 8.93 -0.38
C LEU A 188 -16.86 7.58 -0.25
N MET A 189 -15.69 7.43 -0.86
CA MET A 189 -14.86 6.23 -0.74
C MET A 189 -14.44 5.98 0.72
N TYR A 190 -14.05 7.04 1.45
CA TYR A 190 -13.73 6.93 2.88
C TYR A 190 -14.95 6.48 3.70
N LEU A 191 -16.13 7.06 3.47
CA LEU A 191 -17.37 6.69 4.18
C LEU A 191 -17.77 5.24 3.88
N ALA A 192 -17.73 4.82 2.62
CA ALA A 192 -18.03 3.46 2.22
C ALA A 192 -17.06 2.44 2.86
N ARG A 193 -15.76 2.74 2.89
CA ARG A 193 -14.76 1.94 3.60
C ARG A 193 -15.12 1.79 5.07
N LYS A 194 -15.41 2.90 5.76
CA LYS A 194 -15.75 2.90 7.19
C LYS A 194 -17.07 2.19 7.48
N SER A 195 -18.07 2.31 6.59
CA SER A 195 -19.33 1.56 6.69
C SER A 195 -19.09 0.05 6.59
N THR A 196 -18.25 -0.39 5.66
CA THR A 196 -17.88 -1.81 5.52
C THR A 196 -17.18 -2.34 6.78
N GLU A 197 -16.14 -1.64 7.27
CA GLU A 197 -15.41 -2.01 8.48
C GLU A 197 -16.35 -2.10 9.68
N LYS A 198 -17.26 -1.12 9.85
CA LYS A 198 -18.25 -1.08 10.92
C LYS A 198 -19.31 -2.20 10.76
N GLY A 199 -19.70 -2.51 9.52
CA GLY A 199 -20.62 -3.62 9.21
C GLY A 199 -20.07 -4.96 9.69
N PHE A 200 -18.80 -5.24 9.50
CA PHE A 200 -18.15 -6.44 10.03
C PHE A 200 -18.09 -6.46 11.57
N VAL A 201 -17.95 -5.31 12.21
CA VAL A 201 -17.96 -5.22 13.69
C VAL A 201 -19.35 -5.46 14.26
N ASN A 202 -20.40 -4.90 13.66
CA ASN A 202 -21.74 -4.84 14.22
C ASN A 202 -22.75 -5.83 13.59
N GLY A 203 -22.37 -6.51 12.51
CA GLY A 203 -23.25 -7.44 11.79
C GLY A 203 -23.67 -8.65 12.62
N GLU A 204 -24.79 -9.27 12.23
CA GLU A 204 -25.37 -10.47 12.88
C GLU A 204 -24.67 -11.78 12.45
N THR A 205 -23.46 -11.70 11.91
CA THR A 205 -22.67 -12.88 11.52
C THR A 205 -22.18 -13.62 12.76
N ASP A 206 -21.97 -14.94 12.65
CA ASP A 206 -21.39 -15.72 13.73
C ASP A 206 -20.01 -15.21 14.17
N SER A 207 -19.67 -15.47 15.42
CA SER A 207 -18.48 -14.90 16.06
C SER A 207 -17.17 -15.27 15.35
N GLU A 208 -17.07 -16.45 14.73
CA GLU A 208 -15.82 -16.92 14.11
C GLU A 208 -15.63 -16.30 12.72
N THR A 209 -16.67 -16.30 11.89
CA THR A 209 -16.69 -15.60 10.59
C THR A 209 -16.34 -14.13 10.76
N LYS A 210 -16.92 -13.46 11.77
CA LYS A 210 -16.64 -12.06 12.08
C LYS A 210 -15.17 -11.82 12.42
N LYS A 211 -14.60 -12.65 13.31
CA LYS A 211 -13.18 -12.55 13.67
C LYS A 211 -12.28 -12.72 12.44
N THR A 212 -12.60 -13.68 11.59
CA THR A 212 -11.83 -13.95 10.37
C THR A 212 -11.91 -12.78 9.40
N LEU A 213 -13.11 -12.22 9.14
CA LEU A 213 -13.26 -11.04 8.30
C LEU A 213 -12.50 -9.84 8.85
N LEU A 214 -12.59 -9.58 10.17
CA LEU A 214 -11.86 -8.46 10.79
C LEU A 214 -10.33 -8.61 10.75
N ARG A 215 -9.83 -9.84 10.69
CA ARG A 215 -8.39 -10.13 10.61
C ARG A 215 -7.86 -10.12 9.17
N GLU A 216 -8.64 -10.63 8.22
CA GLU A 216 -8.17 -10.94 6.87
C GLU A 216 -8.66 -9.95 5.80
N PHE A 217 -9.69 -9.14 6.09
CA PHE A 217 -10.14 -8.07 5.21
C PHE A 217 -9.44 -6.75 5.55
N TYR A 218 -8.84 -6.14 4.55
CA TYR A 218 -8.19 -4.85 4.72
C TYR A 218 -8.23 -4.03 3.43
N VAL A 219 -8.75 -2.80 3.50
CA VAL A 219 -8.67 -1.84 2.40
C VAL A 219 -7.35 -1.07 2.54
N CYS A 220 -6.36 -1.43 1.72
CA CYS A 220 -5.03 -0.84 1.73
C CYS A 220 -5.06 0.65 1.32
N SER A 221 -5.71 0.93 0.18
CA SER A 221 -6.02 2.27 -0.29
C SER A 221 -7.35 2.26 -1.02
N TRP A 222 -8.03 3.39 -1.07
CA TRP A 222 -9.18 3.62 -1.94
C TRP A 222 -9.23 5.10 -2.27
N SER A 223 -8.87 5.44 -3.50
CA SER A 223 -8.68 6.81 -3.93
C SER A 223 -8.83 6.94 -5.45
N ALA A 224 -9.17 8.14 -5.92
CA ALA A 224 -9.08 8.56 -7.31
C ALA A 224 -7.69 9.17 -7.65
N ARG A 225 -6.87 9.45 -6.61
CA ARG A 225 -5.61 10.20 -6.72
C ARG A 225 -4.37 9.34 -6.55
N THR A 226 -4.44 8.35 -5.65
CA THR A 226 -3.27 7.58 -5.24
C THR A 226 -3.57 6.08 -5.14
N MET A 227 -2.52 5.30 -5.31
CA MET A 227 -2.54 3.85 -5.15
C MET A 227 -1.43 3.42 -4.19
N ILE A 228 -1.70 2.45 -3.33
CA ILE A 228 -0.71 1.89 -2.41
C ILE A 228 -0.50 0.41 -2.70
N TYR A 229 0.76 0.02 -2.87
CA TYR A 229 1.22 -1.36 -2.87
C TYR A 229 2.06 -1.60 -1.61
N LYS A 230 1.70 -2.58 -0.79
CA LYS A 230 2.45 -2.92 0.43
C LYS A 230 2.22 -4.37 0.86
N GLY A 231 3.10 -4.87 1.72
CA GLY A 231 2.98 -6.23 2.27
C GLY A 231 4.02 -6.50 3.35
N MET A 232 3.93 -7.69 3.96
CA MET A 232 4.97 -8.22 4.86
C MET A 232 6.17 -8.70 4.01
N LEU A 233 6.85 -7.74 3.44
CA LEU A 233 7.94 -7.91 2.48
C LEU A 233 9.19 -7.20 2.99
N LEU A 234 10.34 -7.67 2.55
CA LEU A 234 11.58 -6.90 2.61
C LEU A 234 11.55 -5.82 1.51
N THR A 235 12.32 -4.79 1.69
CA THR A 235 12.39 -3.62 0.80
C THR A 235 12.61 -3.98 -0.67
N HIS A 236 13.52 -4.91 -0.94
CA HIS A 236 13.89 -5.35 -2.30
C HIS A 236 12.90 -6.35 -2.93
N GLN A 237 11.93 -6.85 -2.17
CA GLN A 237 10.94 -7.81 -2.65
C GLN A 237 9.72 -7.13 -3.30
N LEU A 238 9.36 -5.92 -2.87
CA LEU A 238 8.10 -5.27 -3.24
C LEU A 238 7.90 -5.18 -4.77
N GLY A 239 8.89 -4.66 -5.50
CA GLY A 239 8.82 -4.49 -6.96
C GLY A 239 8.87 -5.81 -7.74
N LYS A 240 9.33 -6.91 -7.11
CA LYS A 240 9.32 -8.25 -7.69
C LYS A 240 8.04 -9.00 -7.38
N PHE A 241 7.49 -8.76 -6.21
CA PHE A 241 6.27 -9.40 -5.73
C PHE A 241 5.02 -8.89 -6.47
N TYR A 242 4.85 -7.57 -6.62
CA TYR A 242 3.75 -7.00 -7.38
C TYR A 242 4.16 -6.79 -8.83
N LEU A 243 3.67 -7.65 -9.73
CA LEU A 243 4.01 -7.62 -11.15
C LEU A 243 3.55 -6.32 -11.83
N ASP A 244 2.49 -5.70 -11.32
CA ASP A 244 2.02 -4.39 -11.77
C ASP A 244 3.11 -3.31 -11.74
N LEU A 245 3.98 -3.32 -10.71
CA LEU A 245 5.04 -2.32 -10.53
C LEU A 245 6.15 -2.41 -11.60
N GLN A 246 6.17 -3.49 -12.40
CA GLN A 246 7.12 -3.70 -13.49
C GLN A 246 6.61 -3.18 -14.84
N ASP A 247 5.34 -2.79 -14.93
CA ASP A 247 4.73 -2.29 -16.17
C ASP A 247 5.15 -0.82 -16.42
N GLU A 248 5.65 -0.52 -17.62
CA GLU A 248 6.12 0.82 -17.97
C GLU A 248 5.02 1.89 -17.94
N SER A 249 3.75 1.49 -18.03
CA SER A 249 2.61 2.41 -17.88
C SER A 249 2.24 2.71 -16.42
N MET A 250 2.90 2.04 -15.46
CA MET A 250 2.84 2.38 -14.03
C MET A 250 3.73 3.60 -13.79
N ILE A 251 3.13 4.78 -13.83
CA ILE A 251 3.83 6.08 -13.81
C ILE A 251 3.39 6.95 -12.64
N SER A 252 4.29 7.78 -12.14
CA SER A 252 4.05 8.80 -11.09
C SER A 252 4.93 10.03 -11.35
N ALA A 253 4.65 11.16 -10.70
CA ALA A 253 5.45 12.38 -10.78
C ALA A 253 5.99 12.80 -9.41
#